data_eee6a2106bcd5bc79a992a8a1ccc489a
#
_entry.id   eee6a2106bcd5bc79a992a8a1ccc489a
#
_cell.length_a   1.000
_cell.length_b   1.000
_cell.length_c   1.000
_cell.angle_alpha   90.00
_cell.angle_beta   90.00
_cell.angle_gamma   90.00
#
_symmetry.space_group_name_H-M   'P 1'
#
loop_
_entity.id
_entity.type
_entity.pdbx_description
1 polymer ?
#
loop_
_entity_poly.entity_id
_entity_poly.type
_entity_poly.pdbx_seq_one_letter_code
_entity_poly.pdbx_strand_id
1 'polypeptide(L)'
;MNKKTLAKLEYNKIIELLTDHASSFSGKELCRRLKPMTSLTDIQIAQEETGAAFTRIVKKGRPSFSGCNPVNDSLRRLEIGGSLGSGELLRICKLLETAGRAKAYGRHDNANDTEDCLDIYFSQLNPVSILTTEIRRCIIEEDEISDEASPALKHIRRQMGQINDKVHSTLSGMVNGSLRTYLQDPIITMR
;
A
#
# COMPACT_ATOMS: atom_id res chain seq x y z
N MET A 1 -4.61 20.97 -30.66
CA MET A 1 -4.92 19.95 -31.68
C MET A 1 -6.39 19.54 -31.57
N ASN A 2 -7.11 19.35 -32.71
CA ASN A 2 -8.55 19.07 -32.71
C ASN A 2 -8.80 17.56 -32.42
N LYS A 3 -9.93 17.23 -31.75
CA LYS A 3 -10.33 15.84 -31.43
C LYS A 3 -10.41 14.95 -32.68
N LYS A 4 -10.90 15.48 -33.82
CA LYS A 4 -10.95 14.74 -35.08
C LYS A 4 -9.56 14.36 -35.61
N THR A 5 -8.58 15.24 -35.44
CA THR A 5 -7.20 14.99 -35.85
C THR A 5 -6.54 13.92 -34.96
N LEU A 6 -6.77 13.98 -33.66
CA LEU A 6 -6.28 12.96 -32.72
C LEU A 6 -6.86 11.57 -33.02
N ALA A 7 -8.16 11.51 -33.37
CA ALA A 7 -8.81 10.26 -33.73
C ALA A 7 -8.23 9.68 -35.04
N LYS A 8 -8.00 10.53 -36.10
CA LYS A 8 -7.37 10.11 -37.33
C LYS A 8 -5.94 9.60 -37.20
N LEU A 9 -5.18 10.18 -36.23
CA LEU A 9 -3.82 9.78 -35.91
C LEU A 9 -3.76 8.61 -34.91
N GLU A 10 -4.91 8.05 -34.57
CA GLU A 10 -5.01 6.94 -33.59
C GLU A 10 -4.31 7.23 -32.26
N TYR A 11 -4.22 8.50 -31.86
CA TYR A 11 -3.54 8.95 -30.64
C TYR A 11 -4.04 8.21 -29.39
N ASN A 12 -5.34 7.89 -29.36
CA ASN A 12 -5.92 7.15 -28.22
C ASN A 12 -5.29 5.77 -28.05
N LYS A 13 -4.95 5.06 -29.14
CA LYS A 13 -4.28 3.76 -29.07
C LYS A 13 -2.87 3.88 -28.44
N ILE A 14 -2.16 4.96 -28.78
CA ILE A 14 -0.84 5.23 -28.20
C ILE A 14 -0.98 5.50 -26.69
N ILE A 15 -1.99 6.26 -26.27
CA ILE A 15 -2.27 6.53 -24.86
C ILE A 15 -2.66 5.25 -24.10
N GLU A 16 -3.45 4.37 -24.71
CA GLU A 16 -3.79 3.06 -24.11
C GLU A 16 -2.53 2.21 -23.92
N LEU A 17 -1.69 2.06 -24.94
CA LEU A 17 -0.42 1.36 -24.83
C LEU A 17 0.47 1.94 -23.73
N LEU A 18 0.60 3.26 -23.66
CA LEU A 18 1.36 3.92 -22.62
C LEU A 18 0.78 3.66 -21.22
N THR A 19 -0.56 3.70 -21.10
CA THR A 19 -1.27 3.46 -19.84
C THR A 19 -1.06 2.03 -19.34
N ASP A 20 -0.96 1.04 -20.23
CA ASP A 20 -0.71 -0.36 -19.87
C ASP A 20 0.70 -0.57 -19.28
N HIS A 21 1.65 0.26 -19.65
CA HIS A 21 3.00 0.24 -19.07
C HIS A 21 3.07 0.89 -17.68
N ALA A 22 2.09 1.71 -17.30
CA ALA A 22 2.06 2.35 -15.98
C ALA A 22 1.61 1.36 -14.89
N SER A 23 2.40 1.22 -13.82
CA SER A 23 2.16 0.26 -12.72
C SER A 23 1.30 0.82 -11.59
N SER A 24 1.14 2.14 -11.48
CA SER A 24 0.35 2.78 -10.42
C SER A 24 -0.95 3.38 -10.97
N PHE A 25 -1.96 3.49 -10.10
CA PHE A 25 -3.22 4.15 -10.46
C PHE A 25 -2.99 5.59 -10.92
N SER A 26 -2.25 6.38 -10.15
CA SER A 26 -1.96 7.78 -10.47
C SER A 26 -1.15 7.92 -11.76
N GLY A 27 -0.20 7.00 -12.02
CA GLY A 27 0.55 6.95 -13.26
C GLY A 27 -0.35 6.70 -14.48
N LYS A 28 -1.30 5.77 -14.37
CA LYS A 28 -2.30 5.50 -15.41
C LYS A 28 -3.18 6.71 -15.69
N GLU A 29 -3.61 7.42 -14.64
CA GLU A 29 -4.38 8.65 -14.78
C GLU A 29 -3.59 9.79 -15.47
N LEU A 30 -2.31 9.93 -15.14
CA LEU A 30 -1.43 10.90 -15.80
C LEU A 30 -1.27 10.56 -17.29
N CYS A 31 -1.05 9.28 -17.62
CA CYS A 31 -0.98 8.82 -19.02
C CYS A 31 -2.25 9.16 -19.79
N ARG A 32 -3.45 8.89 -19.24
CA ARG A 32 -4.74 9.19 -19.87
C ARG A 32 -4.98 10.68 -20.09
N ARG A 33 -4.40 11.53 -19.25
CA ARG A 33 -4.52 12.99 -19.34
C ARG A 33 -3.49 13.62 -20.29
N LEU A 34 -2.53 12.85 -20.79
CA LEU A 34 -1.48 13.35 -21.65
C LEU A 34 -2.08 13.89 -22.95
N LYS A 35 -1.61 15.06 -23.35
CA LYS A 35 -2.00 15.72 -24.60
C LYS A 35 -0.76 16.09 -25.39
N PRO A 36 -0.84 16.15 -26.72
CA PRO A 36 0.26 16.66 -27.54
C PRO A 36 0.64 18.08 -27.13
N MET A 37 1.91 18.30 -26.88
CA MET A 37 2.46 19.61 -26.52
C MET A 37 2.82 20.38 -27.78
N THR A 38 2.77 21.72 -27.69
CA THR A 38 3.11 22.64 -28.80
C THR A 38 4.20 23.64 -28.42
N SER A 39 4.49 23.80 -27.13
CA SER A 39 5.56 24.63 -26.63
C SER A 39 6.88 23.87 -26.72
N LEU A 40 7.86 24.44 -27.41
CA LEU A 40 9.19 23.84 -27.57
C LEU A 40 9.86 23.59 -26.21
N THR A 41 9.78 24.56 -25.31
CA THR A 41 10.38 24.45 -23.96
C THR A 41 9.78 23.30 -23.17
N ASP A 42 8.43 23.16 -23.14
CA ASP A 42 7.75 22.08 -22.41
C ASP A 42 8.09 20.71 -23.00
N ILE A 43 8.24 20.63 -24.34
CA ILE A 43 8.63 19.39 -25.02
C ILE A 43 10.06 19.00 -24.61
N GLN A 44 10.99 19.97 -24.60
CA GLN A 44 12.38 19.73 -24.21
C GLN A 44 12.49 19.22 -22.77
N ILE A 45 11.79 19.86 -21.83
CA ILE A 45 11.74 19.43 -20.42
C ILE A 45 11.20 18.01 -20.30
N ALA A 46 10.07 17.70 -20.95
CA ALA A 46 9.46 16.36 -20.89
C ALA A 46 10.36 15.28 -21.54
N GLN A 47 11.10 15.63 -22.57
CA GLN A 47 12.08 14.71 -23.19
C GLN A 47 13.29 14.48 -22.30
N GLU A 48 13.78 15.51 -21.62
CA GLU A 48 14.87 15.42 -20.65
C GLU A 48 14.48 14.54 -19.46
N GLU A 49 13.29 14.75 -18.87
CA GLU A 49 12.74 13.89 -17.81
C GLU A 49 12.61 12.43 -18.25
N THR A 50 12.13 12.21 -19.47
CA THR A 50 12.00 10.85 -20.03
C THR A 50 13.37 10.20 -20.24
N GLY A 51 14.34 10.93 -20.75
CA GLY A 51 15.72 10.48 -20.94
C GLY A 51 16.40 10.14 -19.60
N ALA A 52 16.22 10.98 -18.59
CA ALA A 52 16.74 10.76 -17.24
C ALA A 52 16.09 9.49 -16.62
N ALA A 53 14.77 9.33 -16.75
CA ALA A 53 14.06 8.14 -16.29
C ALA A 53 14.56 6.87 -16.96
N PHE A 54 14.75 6.89 -18.30
CA PHE A 54 15.30 5.78 -19.04
C PHE A 54 16.71 5.41 -18.57
N THR A 55 17.58 6.39 -18.39
CA THR A 55 18.96 6.21 -17.92
C THR A 55 18.97 5.56 -16.52
N ARG A 56 18.10 6.02 -15.61
CA ARG A 56 17.99 5.44 -14.27
C ARG A 56 17.49 4.00 -14.31
N ILE A 57 16.49 3.69 -15.15
CA ILE A 57 15.97 2.32 -15.31
C ILE A 57 17.04 1.38 -15.85
N VAL A 58 17.88 1.83 -16.78
CA VAL A 58 19.00 1.03 -17.31
C VAL A 58 20.06 0.79 -16.24
N LYS A 59 20.39 1.80 -15.42
CA LYS A 59 21.44 1.70 -14.38
C LYS A 59 20.97 0.95 -13.13
N LYS A 60 19.76 1.24 -12.62
CA LYS A 60 19.28 0.80 -11.29
C LYS A 60 18.07 -0.16 -11.37
N GLY A 61 17.57 -0.47 -12.57
CA GLY A 61 16.35 -1.26 -12.76
C GLY A 61 15.08 -0.43 -12.57
N ARG A 62 13.92 -1.08 -12.74
CA ARG A 62 12.61 -0.43 -12.65
C ARG A 62 12.18 -0.22 -11.20
N PRO A 63 11.83 1.00 -10.77
CA PRO A 63 11.21 1.22 -9.46
C PRO A 63 9.77 0.67 -9.46
N SER A 64 9.34 0.12 -8.32
CA SER A 64 7.97 -0.39 -8.16
C SER A 64 7.07 0.64 -7.48
N PHE A 65 6.02 1.06 -8.17
CA PHE A 65 4.98 1.95 -7.66
C PHE A 65 3.63 1.25 -7.42
N SER A 66 3.62 -0.08 -7.33
CA SER A 66 2.39 -0.88 -7.19
C SER A 66 1.59 -0.60 -5.92
N GLY A 67 2.20 0.02 -4.91
CA GLY A 67 1.53 0.42 -3.66
C GLY A 67 0.90 1.81 -3.68
N CYS A 68 1.06 2.58 -4.77
CA CYS A 68 0.54 3.94 -4.89
C CYS A 68 -0.94 3.93 -5.29
N ASN A 69 -1.81 3.69 -4.31
CA ASN A 69 -3.25 3.85 -4.46
C ASN A 69 -3.70 5.22 -3.94
N PRO A 70 -4.79 5.80 -4.51
CA PRO A 70 -5.33 7.06 -4.01
C PRO A 70 -5.81 6.93 -2.56
N VAL A 71 -5.46 7.91 -1.73
CA VAL A 71 -5.87 8.00 -0.32
C VAL A 71 -6.62 9.30 -0.03
N ASN A 72 -6.98 10.06 -1.06
CA ASN A 72 -7.61 11.38 -0.93
C ASN A 72 -8.92 11.34 -0.14
N ASP A 73 -9.75 10.32 -0.33
CA ASP A 73 -11.03 10.19 0.37
C ASP A 73 -10.81 9.91 1.87
N SER A 74 -9.79 9.12 2.21
CA SER A 74 -9.39 8.89 3.60
C SER A 74 -8.87 10.17 4.25
N LEU A 75 -8.06 10.97 3.53
CA LEU A 75 -7.57 12.26 4.04
C LEU A 75 -8.73 13.25 4.27
N ARG A 76 -9.65 13.37 3.31
CA ARG A 76 -10.85 14.23 3.48
C ARG A 76 -11.69 13.82 4.68
N ARG A 77 -11.82 12.51 4.94
CA ARG A 77 -12.55 12.01 6.11
C ARG A 77 -11.86 12.43 7.41
N LEU A 78 -10.53 12.38 7.47
CA LEU A 78 -9.77 12.87 8.63
C LEU A 78 -9.92 14.38 8.83
N GLU A 79 -9.90 15.17 7.76
CA GLU A 79 -10.07 16.63 7.80
C GLU A 79 -11.40 17.05 8.44
N ILE A 80 -12.45 16.26 8.24
CA ILE A 80 -13.78 16.51 8.87
C ILE A 80 -13.96 15.82 10.22
N GLY A 81 -12.86 15.33 10.83
CA GLY A 81 -12.88 14.68 12.15
C GLY A 81 -13.35 13.23 12.17
N GLY A 82 -13.43 12.56 11.02
CA GLY A 82 -13.76 11.14 10.94
C GLY A 82 -12.59 10.24 11.31
N SER A 83 -12.88 8.96 11.57
CA SER A 83 -11.88 7.91 11.82
C SER A 83 -11.67 7.03 10.59
N LEU A 84 -10.49 6.41 10.49
CA LEU A 84 -10.14 5.46 9.43
C LEU A 84 -10.19 4.03 9.96
N GLY A 85 -10.64 3.11 9.11
CA GLY A 85 -10.58 1.68 9.38
C GLY A 85 -9.17 1.11 9.12
N SER A 86 -8.94 -0.13 9.58
CA SER A 86 -7.66 -0.85 9.42
C SER A 86 -7.22 -0.95 7.95
N GLY A 87 -8.12 -1.28 7.04
CA GLY A 87 -7.83 -1.35 5.61
C GLY A 87 -7.42 0.00 4.99
N GLU A 88 -7.98 1.12 5.46
CA GLU A 88 -7.59 2.46 5.01
C GLU A 88 -6.21 2.83 5.53
N LEU A 89 -5.91 2.52 6.81
CA LEU A 89 -4.60 2.72 7.42
C LEU A 89 -3.52 1.88 6.73
N LEU A 90 -3.81 0.63 6.39
CA LEU A 90 -2.89 -0.23 5.62
C LEU A 90 -2.61 0.30 4.21
N ARG A 91 -3.61 0.89 3.54
CA ARG A 91 -3.41 1.55 2.22
C ARG A 91 -2.49 2.77 2.35
N ILE A 92 -2.69 3.59 3.37
CA ILE A 92 -1.81 4.74 3.67
C ILE A 92 -0.39 4.24 3.98
N CYS A 93 -0.27 3.21 4.83
CA CYS A 93 1.02 2.60 5.15
C CYS A 93 1.76 2.14 3.89
N LYS A 94 1.08 1.41 3.00
CA LYS A 94 1.66 0.93 1.75
C LYS A 94 2.08 2.06 0.80
N LEU A 95 1.33 3.16 0.77
CA LEU A 95 1.70 4.38 0.03
C LEU A 95 2.99 4.98 0.59
N LEU A 96 3.09 5.15 1.91
CA LEU A 96 4.27 5.72 2.57
C LEU A 96 5.51 4.81 2.43
N GLU A 97 5.34 3.49 2.54
CA GLU A 97 6.40 2.51 2.26
C GLU A 97 6.90 2.62 0.81
N THR A 98 5.98 2.80 -0.13
CA THR A 98 6.34 2.99 -1.55
C THR A 98 7.06 4.30 -1.77
N ALA A 99 6.64 5.38 -1.09
CA ALA A 99 7.34 6.66 -1.10
C ALA A 99 8.77 6.52 -0.52
N GLY A 100 8.94 5.72 0.54
CA GLY A 100 10.26 5.41 1.12
C GLY A 100 11.18 4.69 0.13
N ARG A 101 10.66 3.68 -0.57
CA ARG A 101 11.41 2.97 -1.62
C ARG A 101 11.75 3.88 -2.79
N ALA A 102 10.80 4.72 -3.23
CA ALA A 102 11.03 5.68 -4.29
C ALA A 102 12.11 6.70 -3.89
N LYS A 103 12.05 7.24 -2.66
CA LYS A 103 13.09 8.14 -2.14
C LYS A 103 14.47 7.49 -2.10
N ALA A 104 14.54 6.23 -1.68
CA ALA A 104 15.79 5.46 -1.69
C ALA A 104 16.31 5.25 -3.11
N TYR A 105 15.43 4.91 -4.06
CA TYR A 105 15.78 4.77 -5.47
C TYR A 105 16.35 6.06 -6.09
N GLY A 106 15.83 7.23 -5.66
CA GLY A 106 16.33 8.55 -6.09
C GLY A 106 17.73 8.89 -5.60
N ARG A 107 18.27 8.19 -4.59
CA ARG A 107 19.63 8.48 -4.08
C ARG A 107 20.69 8.11 -5.08
N HIS A 108 21.77 8.90 -5.09
CA HIS A 108 22.97 8.60 -5.85
C HIS A 108 23.85 7.65 -5.03
N ASP A 109 24.11 6.45 -5.58
CA ASP A 109 24.84 5.40 -4.86
C ASP A 109 26.36 5.54 -5.01
N ASN A 110 26.82 6.27 -6.05
CA ASN A 110 28.24 6.48 -6.35
C ASN A 110 28.58 7.96 -6.45
N ALA A 111 29.80 8.31 -6.05
CA ALA A 111 30.33 9.68 -6.16
C ALA A 111 30.38 10.22 -7.62
N ASN A 112 30.27 9.33 -8.60
CA ASN A 112 30.28 9.68 -10.03
C ASN A 112 28.85 9.76 -10.64
N ASP A 113 27.79 9.53 -9.84
CA ASP A 113 26.42 9.72 -10.30
C ASP A 113 26.13 11.22 -10.34
N THR A 114 25.89 11.74 -11.53
CA THR A 114 25.49 13.14 -11.74
C THR A 114 24.02 13.32 -11.39
N GLU A 115 23.72 14.43 -10.71
CA GLU A 115 22.34 14.87 -10.48
C GLU A 115 21.61 15.03 -11.84
N ASP A 116 20.32 14.67 -11.85
CA ASP A 116 19.46 14.85 -13.01
C ASP A 116 18.14 15.55 -12.62
N CYS A 117 17.32 15.91 -13.63
CA CYS A 117 16.07 16.65 -13.44
C CYS A 117 15.04 15.93 -12.58
N LEU A 118 15.17 14.62 -12.34
CA LEU A 118 14.25 13.84 -11.51
C LEU A 118 14.56 13.88 -10.02
N ASP A 119 15.75 14.34 -9.62
CA ASP A 119 16.15 14.40 -8.21
C ASP A 119 15.21 15.25 -7.37
N ILE A 120 14.68 16.31 -7.96
CA ILE A 120 13.71 17.19 -7.29
C ILE A 120 12.46 16.42 -6.86
N TYR A 121 11.95 15.49 -7.67
CA TYR A 121 10.76 14.71 -7.35
C TYR A 121 11.03 13.71 -6.21
N PHE A 122 12.18 13.05 -6.22
CA PHE A 122 12.54 12.08 -5.17
C PHE A 122 12.87 12.76 -3.84
N SER A 123 13.52 13.92 -3.88
CA SER A 123 13.89 14.68 -2.67
C SER A 123 12.66 15.19 -1.89
N GLN A 124 11.59 15.55 -2.59
CA GLN A 124 10.34 16.03 -2.00
C GLN A 124 9.54 14.93 -1.27
N LEU A 125 9.84 13.64 -1.52
CA LEU A 125 9.12 12.56 -0.87
C LEU A 125 9.42 12.51 0.63
N ASN A 126 8.37 12.47 1.46
CA ASN A 126 8.47 12.30 2.90
C ASN A 126 7.73 11.02 3.35
N PRO A 127 8.42 9.90 3.55
CA PRO A 127 7.81 8.60 3.83
C PRO A 127 7.25 8.44 5.24
N VAL A 128 7.45 9.41 6.16
CA VAL A 128 6.96 9.38 7.55
C VAL A 128 7.10 7.99 8.19
N SER A 129 8.33 7.50 8.29
CA SER A 129 8.64 6.13 8.74
C SER A 129 8.10 5.77 10.13
N ILE A 130 7.98 6.74 11.03
CA ILE A 130 7.40 6.55 12.36
C ILE A 130 5.95 6.08 12.24
N LEU A 131 5.17 6.71 11.36
CA LEU A 131 3.76 6.35 11.14
C LEU A 131 3.63 4.96 10.52
N THR A 132 4.45 4.62 9.54
CA THR A 132 4.43 3.28 8.92
C THR A 132 4.76 2.19 9.93
N THR A 133 5.76 2.41 10.78
CA THR A 133 6.14 1.47 11.83
C THR A 133 4.99 1.26 12.82
N GLU A 134 4.34 2.34 13.25
CA GLU A 134 3.24 2.26 14.21
C GLU A 134 2.00 1.57 13.63
N ILE A 135 1.63 1.85 12.38
CA ILE A 135 0.53 1.15 11.70
C ILE A 135 0.84 -0.34 11.62
N ARG A 136 2.04 -0.73 11.21
CA ARG A 136 2.45 -2.15 11.10
C ARG A 136 2.53 -2.86 12.44
N ARG A 137 2.90 -2.15 13.50
CA ARG A 137 2.90 -2.69 14.86
C ARG A 137 1.48 -3.03 15.33
N CYS A 138 0.51 -2.18 14.97
CA CYS A 138 -0.87 -2.30 15.44
C CYS A 138 -1.76 -3.18 14.55
N ILE A 139 -1.52 -3.21 13.23
CA ILE A 139 -2.43 -3.85 12.26
C ILE A 139 -1.63 -4.88 11.45
N ILE A 140 -2.03 -6.15 11.55
CA ILE A 140 -1.46 -7.26 10.79
C ILE A 140 -2.14 -7.33 9.43
N GLU A 141 -3.46 -7.45 9.42
CA GLU A 141 -4.31 -7.49 8.22
C GLU A 141 -5.56 -6.64 8.43
N GLU A 142 -6.40 -6.53 7.39
CA GLU A 142 -7.58 -5.67 7.40
C GLU A 142 -8.53 -5.99 8.55
N ASP A 143 -8.68 -7.28 8.88
CA ASP A 143 -9.56 -7.78 9.93
C ASP A 143 -8.78 -8.20 11.20
N GLU A 144 -7.47 -8.01 11.23
CA GLU A 144 -6.61 -8.49 12.32
C GLU A 144 -5.78 -7.38 12.95
N ILE A 145 -6.12 -7.05 14.20
CA ILE A 145 -5.36 -6.15 15.07
C ILE A 145 -4.34 -6.97 15.86
N SER A 146 -3.09 -6.54 15.86
CA SER A 146 -2.00 -7.17 16.60
C SER A 146 -2.21 -7.08 18.11
N ASP A 147 -1.75 -8.09 18.84
CA ASP A 147 -1.68 -8.06 20.31
C ASP A 147 -0.76 -6.94 20.83
N GLU A 148 0.21 -6.53 20.02
CA GLU A 148 1.13 -5.45 20.33
C GLU A 148 0.50 -4.05 20.17
N ALA A 149 -0.72 -3.96 19.62
CA ALA A 149 -1.44 -2.69 19.46
C ALA A 149 -1.75 -2.04 20.80
N SER A 150 -2.09 -2.87 21.82
CA SER A 150 -2.41 -2.36 23.17
C SER A 150 -2.11 -3.43 24.23
N PRO A 151 -1.44 -3.07 25.34
CA PRO A 151 -1.23 -3.98 26.48
C PRO A 151 -2.56 -4.53 27.03
N ALA A 152 -3.61 -3.72 27.05
CA ALA A 152 -4.93 -4.13 27.49
C ALA A 152 -5.54 -5.20 26.56
N LEU A 153 -5.43 -5.04 25.25
CA LEU A 153 -5.89 -6.02 24.25
C LEU A 153 -5.17 -7.35 24.43
N LYS A 154 -3.85 -7.32 24.53
CA LYS A 154 -3.01 -8.50 24.77
C LYS A 154 -3.44 -9.23 26.05
N HIS A 155 -3.66 -8.49 27.14
CA HIS A 155 -4.11 -9.07 28.40
C HIS A 155 -5.49 -9.72 28.29
N ILE A 156 -6.45 -9.04 27.66
CA ILE A 156 -7.81 -9.57 27.47
C ILE A 156 -7.79 -10.84 26.61
N ARG A 157 -7.08 -10.85 25.50
CA ARG A 157 -6.97 -12.03 24.64
C ARG A 157 -6.34 -13.22 25.36
N ARG A 158 -5.29 -12.94 26.18
CA ARG A 158 -4.67 -13.98 27.01
C ARG A 158 -5.66 -14.55 28.03
N GLN A 159 -6.44 -13.70 28.69
CA GLN A 159 -7.49 -14.16 29.61
C GLN A 159 -8.57 -14.99 28.89
N MET A 160 -9.02 -14.56 27.72
CA MET A 160 -9.97 -15.30 26.89
C MET A 160 -9.43 -16.69 26.54
N GLY A 161 -8.17 -16.79 26.11
CA GLY A 161 -7.51 -18.08 25.84
C GLY A 161 -7.51 -18.99 27.08
N GLN A 162 -7.06 -18.46 28.23
CA GLN A 162 -7.06 -19.24 29.47
C GLN A 162 -8.44 -19.73 29.90
N ILE A 163 -9.47 -18.91 29.74
CA ILE A 163 -10.85 -19.30 30.04
C ILE A 163 -11.32 -20.39 29.06
N ASN A 164 -11.02 -20.23 27.79
CA ASN A 164 -11.36 -21.23 26.76
C ASN A 164 -10.71 -22.58 27.05
N ASP A 165 -9.41 -22.59 27.37
CA ASP A 165 -8.67 -23.78 27.76
C ASP A 165 -9.27 -24.45 29.02
N LYS A 166 -9.69 -23.64 30.00
CA LYS A 166 -10.37 -24.13 31.20
C LYS A 166 -11.73 -24.75 30.87
N VAL A 167 -12.51 -24.15 29.98
CA VAL A 167 -13.78 -24.71 29.49
C VAL A 167 -13.53 -26.07 28.82
N HIS A 168 -12.58 -26.13 27.90
CA HIS A 168 -12.20 -27.38 27.22
C HIS A 168 -11.75 -28.46 28.20
N SER A 169 -10.90 -28.12 29.16
CA SER A 169 -10.43 -29.06 30.19
C SER A 169 -11.58 -29.57 31.06
N THR A 170 -12.48 -28.68 31.48
CA THR A 170 -13.65 -29.04 32.29
C THR A 170 -14.57 -29.96 31.51
N LEU A 171 -14.90 -29.63 30.25
CA LEU A 171 -15.73 -30.46 29.39
C LEU A 171 -15.12 -31.83 29.11
N SER A 172 -13.82 -31.87 28.82
CA SER A 172 -13.08 -33.12 28.64
C SER A 172 -13.06 -33.96 29.90
N GLY A 173 -12.94 -33.35 31.10
CA GLY A 173 -13.06 -34.03 32.38
C GLY A 173 -14.43 -34.63 32.60
N MET A 174 -15.52 -33.96 32.17
CA MET A 174 -16.90 -34.46 32.27
C MET A 174 -17.10 -35.66 31.32
N VAL A 175 -16.63 -35.56 30.08
CA VAL A 175 -16.78 -36.64 29.07
C VAL A 175 -16.00 -37.89 29.45
N ASN A 176 -14.80 -37.74 30.03
CA ASN A 176 -13.94 -38.84 30.42
C ASN A 176 -14.14 -39.31 31.87
N GLY A 177 -14.91 -38.58 32.67
CA GLY A 177 -15.18 -38.83 34.07
C GLY A 177 -16.45 -39.65 34.32
N SER A 178 -17.02 -39.48 35.54
CA SER A 178 -18.21 -40.22 36.01
C SER A 178 -19.48 -39.98 35.16
N LEU A 179 -19.52 -38.88 34.43
CA LEU A 179 -20.67 -38.53 33.57
C LEU A 179 -20.68 -39.28 32.23
N ARG A 180 -19.60 -39.98 31.89
CA ARG A 180 -19.48 -40.73 30.62
C ARG A 180 -20.60 -41.75 30.43
N THR A 181 -21.10 -42.37 31.51
CA THR A 181 -22.14 -43.36 31.47
C THR A 181 -23.52 -42.79 31.12
N TYR A 182 -23.68 -41.46 31.22
CA TYR A 182 -24.92 -40.76 30.89
C TYR A 182 -24.90 -40.13 29.50
N LEU A 183 -23.73 -40.16 28.81
CA LEU A 183 -23.59 -39.56 27.48
C LEU A 183 -23.81 -40.64 26.42
N GLN A 184 -24.63 -40.31 25.43
CA GLN A 184 -24.87 -41.19 24.27
C GLN A 184 -23.63 -41.26 23.40
N ASP A 185 -22.97 -40.11 23.15
CA ASP A 185 -21.72 -39.99 22.43
C ASP A 185 -20.72 -39.12 23.21
N PRO A 186 -19.46 -39.55 23.38
CA PRO A 186 -18.43 -38.80 24.11
C PRO A 186 -17.78 -37.71 23.24
N ILE A 187 -18.60 -36.91 22.52
CA ILE A 187 -18.15 -35.87 21.61
C ILE A 187 -18.55 -34.51 22.17
N ILE A 188 -17.55 -33.60 22.25
CA ILE A 188 -17.78 -32.19 22.59
C ILE A 188 -17.91 -31.41 21.29
N THR A 189 -19.03 -30.76 21.06
CA THR A 189 -19.25 -29.81 19.98
C THR A 189 -19.44 -28.41 20.56
N MET A 190 -18.71 -27.44 20.04
CA MET A 190 -18.95 -26.03 20.33
C MET A 190 -19.65 -25.38 19.15
N ARG A 191 -20.63 -24.56 19.43
CA ARG A 191 -21.35 -23.72 18.46
C ARG A 191 -21.03 -22.28 18.68
#